data_61cfe9435076df6b2b085d333b3a046b
#
_entry.id   61cfe9435076df6b2b085d333b3a046b
#
_cell.length_a   1.000
_cell.length_b   1.000
_cell.length_c   1.000
_cell.angle_alpha   90.00
_cell.angle_beta   90.00
_cell.angle_gamma   90.00
#
_symmetry.space_group_name_H-M   'P 1'
#
loop_
_entity.id
_entity.type
_entity.pdbx_description
1 polymer ?
#
loop_
_entity_poly.entity_id
_entity_poly.type
_entity_poly.pdbx_seq_one_letter_code
_entity_poly.pdbx_strand_id
1 'polypeptide(L)'
;FAKILFPQTEQFNDKQPDTDDSEKPTNVLEAMAGGASAGMQLALNVGAMLLAFVGLIALINGILGGVGGKLGYDDLTLQSIFGWVFKPLAYLIGVSWEESAVAGQMIGLKLAVNEFVGYLEFAKYLQPDAAVVLSEKTKAIITFALCGFANFSSIAILIGGIGGMAPNRRGDVARLGLKAVLAGTLANLMSATIAGLFIELSGVAM
;
A
#
# COMPACT_ATOMS: atom_id res chain seq x y z
N PHE A 1 -5.11 11.34 -11.29
CA PHE A 1 -4.27 10.28 -11.90
C PHE A 1 -5.11 9.21 -12.59
N ALA A 2 -6.17 8.64 -11.97
CA ALA A 2 -6.95 7.57 -12.59
C ALA A 2 -7.46 7.93 -13.99
N LYS A 3 -8.05 9.11 -14.17
CA LYS A 3 -8.56 9.59 -15.49
C LYS A 3 -7.44 9.94 -16.48
N ILE A 4 -6.21 10.21 -16.01
CA ILE A 4 -5.05 10.42 -16.88
C ILE A 4 -4.55 9.08 -17.44
N LEU A 5 -4.47 8.06 -16.57
CA LEU A 5 -4.00 6.72 -16.94
C LEU A 5 -5.04 5.90 -17.70
N PHE A 6 -6.31 6.18 -17.44
CA PHE A 6 -7.45 5.52 -18.07
C PHE A 6 -8.57 6.54 -18.28
N PRO A 7 -8.56 7.29 -19.39
CA PRO A 7 -9.60 8.27 -19.73
C PRO A 7 -10.96 7.60 -19.86
N GLN A 8 -11.99 8.26 -19.34
CA GLN A 8 -13.37 7.82 -19.51
C GLN A 8 -13.84 8.21 -20.92
N THR A 9 -14.03 7.23 -21.79
CA THR A 9 -14.51 7.43 -23.18
C THR A 9 -15.96 7.03 -23.35
N GLU A 10 -16.56 6.32 -22.39
CA GLU A 10 -17.94 5.87 -22.42
C GLU A 10 -18.85 6.87 -21.73
N GLN A 11 -20.09 7.04 -22.25
CA GLN A 11 -21.10 7.83 -21.58
C GLN A 11 -21.56 7.08 -20.31
N PHE A 12 -21.67 7.83 -19.22
CA PHE A 12 -22.19 7.29 -17.96
C PHE A 12 -23.68 6.93 -18.16
N ASN A 13 -24.01 5.66 -17.97
CA ASN A 13 -25.39 5.21 -17.98
C ASN A 13 -25.89 5.18 -16.54
N ASP A 14 -26.75 6.17 -16.20
CA ASP A 14 -27.30 6.36 -14.85
C ASP A 14 -28.47 5.41 -14.54
N LYS A 15 -28.75 4.45 -15.43
CA LYS A 15 -29.72 3.39 -15.11
C LYS A 15 -29.07 2.50 -14.03
N GLN A 16 -29.62 2.58 -12.82
CA GLN A 16 -29.28 1.60 -11.79
C GLN A 16 -29.52 0.20 -12.37
N PRO A 17 -28.53 -0.70 -12.29
CA PRO A 17 -28.81 -2.10 -12.62
C PRO A 17 -29.95 -2.57 -11.74
N ASP A 18 -30.91 -3.26 -12.31
CA ASP A 18 -31.95 -3.95 -11.56
C ASP A 18 -31.25 -4.86 -10.54
N THR A 19 -31.12 -4.38 -9.30
CA THR A 19 -30.70 -5.22 -8.20
C THR A 19 -31.80 -6.22 -7.96
N ASP A 20 -31.47 -7.49 -8.07
CA ASP A 20 -32.38 -8.57 -7.74
C ASP A 20 -32.90 -8.32 -6.32
N ASP A 21 -34.21 -8.09 -6.18
CA ASP A 21 -34.85 -7.77 -4.89
C ASP A 21 -34.68 -8.87 -3.86
N SER A 22 -34.26 -10.08 -4.27
CA SER A 22 -33.96 -11.21 -3.40
C SER A 22 -32.73 -11.02 -2.49
N GLU A 23 -31.84 -10.06 -2.81
CA GLU A 23 -30.63 -9.79 -2.02
C GLU A 23 -30.79 -8.58 -1.06
N LYS A 24 -31.93 -7.91 -1.08
CA LYS A 24 -32.14 -6.76 -0.19
C LYS A 24 -32.53 -7.24 1.21
N PRO A 25 -31.83 -6.74 2.27
CA PRO A 25 -32.21 -7.05 3.62
C PRO A 25 -33.63 -6.57 3.90
N THR A 26 -34.44 -7.40 4.56
CA THR A 26 -35.87 -7.12 4.82
C THR A 26 -36.07 -6.02 5.86
N ASN A 27 -35.08 -5.81 6.74
CA ASN A 27 -35.13 -4.80 7.79
C ASN A 27 -33.72 -4.36 8.22
N VAL A 28 -33.66 -3.29 9.03
CA VAL A 28 -32.41 -2.71 9.54
C VAL A 28 -31.57 -3.70 10.34
N LEU A 29 -32.21 -4.58 11.13
CA LEU A 29 -31.50 -5.56 11.96
C LEU A 29 -30.83 -6.62 11.10
N GLU A 30 -31.46 -7.08 10.04
CA GLU A 30 -30.89 -8.02 9.09
C GLU A 30 -29.72 -7.35 8.32
N ALA A 31 -29.87 -6.09 7.90
CA ALA A 31 -28.80 -5.31 7.27
C ALA A 31 -27.59 -5.16 8.21
N MET A 32 -27.82 -4.86 9.50
CA MET A 32 -26.77 -4.75 10.50
C MET A 32 -26.07 -6.08 10.74
N ALA A 33 -26.83 -7.17 10.90
CA ALA A 33 -26.26 -8.50 11.12
C ALA A 33 -25.44 -8.98 9.91
N GLY A 34 -25.96 -8.79 8.71
CA GLY A 34 -25.25 -9.10 7.46
C GLY A 34 -23.97 -8.29 7.29
N GLY A 35 -24.04 -6.98 7.55
CA GLY A 35 -22.89 -6.10 7.50
C GLY A 35 -21.81 -6.46 8.53
N ALA A 36 -22.21 -6.75 9.76
CA ALA A 36 -21.29 -7.19 10.82
C ALA A 36 -20.61 -8.53 10.47
N SER A 37 -21.37 -9.50 9.94
CA SER A 37 -20.82 -10.78 9.50
C SER A 37 -19.83 -10.62 8.35
N ALA A 38 -20.19 -9.85 7.33
CA ALA A 38 -19.31 -9.57 6.19
C ALA A 38 -18.03 -8.83 6.62
N GLY A 39 -18.16 -7.84 7.51
CA GLY A 39 -17.03 -7.10 8.07
C GLY A 39 -16.07 -7.99 8.88
N MET A 40 -16.62 -8.89 9.72
CA MET A 40 -15.81 -9.85 10.48
C MET A 40 -15.06 -10.81 9.56
N GLN A 41 -15.74 -11.35 8.53
CA GLN A 41 -15.09 -12.22 7.55
C GLN A 41 -13.96 -11.52 6.81
N LEU A 42 -14.17 -10.26 6.41
CA LEU A 42 -13.14 -9.44 5.79
C LEU A 42 -11.94 -9.22 6.73
N ALA A 43 -12.19 -8.88 7.99
CA ALA A 43 -11.13 -8.67 8.99
C ALA A 43 -10.30 -9.94 9.23
N LEU A 44 -10.95 -11.12 9.34
CA LEU A 44 -10.25 -12.39 9.46
C LEU A 44 -9.40 -12.71 8.23
N ASN A 45 -9.92 -12.48 7.04
CA ASN A 45 -9.18 -12.70 5.79
C ASN A 45 -7.95 -11.78 5.69
N VAL A 46 -8.12 -10.49 6.04
CA VAL A 46 -6.99 -9.54 6.06
C VAL A 46 -5.96 -9.96 7.10
N GLY A 47 -6.38 -10.34 8.32
CA GLY A 47 -5.47 -10.83 9.37
C GLY A 47 -4.67 -12.07 8.94
N ALA A 48 -5.34 -13.04 8.32
CA ALA A 48 -4.68 -14.23 7.79
C ALA A 48 -3.67 -13.90 6.68
N MET A 49 -4.02 -12.97 5.78
CA MET A 49 -3.09 -12.51 4.74
C MET A 49 -1.87 -11.80 5.33
N LEU A 50 -2.05 -10.93 6.33
CA LEU A 50 -0.93 -10.24 6.99
C LEU A 50 0.03 -11.24 7.62
N LEU A 51 -0.49 -12.26 8.32
CA LEU A 51 0.33 -13.32 8.92
C LEU A 51 1.12 -14.09 7.86
N ALA A 52 0.46 -14.46 6.75
CA ALA A 52 1.10 -15.17 5.65
C ALA A 52 2.20 -14.32 5.00
N PHE A 53 1.98 -13.01 4.78
CA PHE A 53 2.99 -12.13 4.19
C PHE A 53 4.18 -11.90 5.11
N VAL A 54 3.98 -11.75 6.42
CA VAL A 54 5.09 -11.66 7.38
C VAL A 54 5.95 -12.92 7.32
N GLY A 55 5.33 -14.10 7.31
CA GLY A 55 6.03 -15.37 7.15
C GLY A 55 6.77 -15.47 5.79
N LEU A 56 6.15 -15.02 4.72
CA LEU A 56 6.77 -15.01 3.38
C LEU A 56 8.00 -14.09 3.32
N ILE A 57 7.91 -12.89 3.90
CA ILE A 57 9.04 -11.95 3.97
C ILE A 57 10.19 -12.57 4.77
N ALA A 58 9.89 -13.22 5.90
CA ALA A 58 10.90 -13.89 6.71
C ALA A 58 11.59 -15.04 5.93
N LEU A 59 10.80 -15.83 5.17
CA LEU A 59 11.34 -16.88 4.31
C LEU A 59 12.24 -16.30 3.21
N ILE A 60 11.78 -15.26 2.50
CA ILE A 60 12.58 -14.60 1.47
C ILE A 60 13.87 -14.04 2.04
N ASN A 61 13.81 -13.36 3.19
CA ASN A 61 15.00 -12.83 3.86
C ASN A 61 15.96 -13.94 4.31
N GLY A 62 15.45 -15.09 4.76
CA GLY A 62 16.28 -16.25 5.08
C GLY A 62 17.03 -16.77 3.84
N ILE A 63 16.35 -16.86 2.70
CA ILE A 63 16.98 -17.27 1.43
C ILE A 63 18.01 -16.23 0.97
N LEU A 64 17.63 -14.94 0.97
CA LEU A 64 18.51 -13.85 0.54
C LEU A 64 19.76 -13.75 1.43
N GLY A 65 19.61 -13.86 2.76
CA GLY A 65 20.73 -13.88 3.70
C GLY A 65 21.66 -15.08 3.49
N GLY A 66 21.08 -16.27 3.24
CA GLY A 66 21.89 -17.47 2.94
C GLY A 66 22.68 -17.38 1.63
N VAL A 67 22.09 -16.76 0.59
CA VAL A 67 22.78 -16.51 -0.69
C VAL A 67 23.76 -15.36 -0.56
N GLY A 68 23.34 -14.27 0.10
CA GLY A 68 24.15 -13.08 0.32
C GLY A 68 25.44 -13.39 1.07
N GLY A 69 25.35 -14.13 2.18
CA GLY A 69 26.51 -14.52 2.96
C GLY A 69 27.54 -15.35 2.18
N LYS A 70 27.11 -16.17 1.19
CA LYS A 70 28.01 -16.87 0.27
C LYS A 70 28.68 -15.97 -0.77
N LEU A 71 28.05 -14.84 -1.08
CA LEU A 71 28.53 -13.86 -2.06
C LEU A 71 29.25 -12.68 -1.42
N GLY A 72 29.38 -12.64 -0.08
CA GLY A 72 29.99 -11.54 0.66
C GLY A 72 29.08 -10.35 0.90
N TYR A 73 27.75 -10.53 0.81
CA TYR A 73 26.71 -9.53 1.09
C TYR A 73 25.88 -9.98 2.31
N ASP A 74 26.41 -9.82 3.51
CA ASP A 74 25.81 -10.35 4.75
C ASP A 74 24.44 -9.73 5.09
N ASP A 75 24.18 -8.49 4.64
CA ASP A 75 22.95 -7.75 4.92
C ASP A 75 21.93 -7.78 3.77
N LEU A 76 21.99 -8.78 2.90
CA LEU A 76 21.06 -8.86 1.78
C LEU A 76 19.66 -9.28 2.24
N THR A 77 18.74 -8.35 2.20
CA THR A 77 17.32 -8.53 2.58
C THR A 77 16.40 -7.97 1.49
N LEU A 78 15.13 -8.35 1.52
CA LEU A 78 14.11 -7.75 0.66
C LEU A 78 14.02 -6.24 0.86
N GLN A 79 14.15 -5.79 2.11
CA GLN A 79 14.16 -4.39 2.49
C GLN A 79 15.34 -3.63 1.87
N SER A 80 16.54 -4.19 1.92
CA SER A 80 17.73 -3.56 1.32
C SER A 80 17.62 -3.47 -0.20
N ILE A 81 17.06 -4.50 -0.85
CA ILE A 81 16.79 -4.49 -2.29
C ILE A 81 15.79 -3.38 -2.65
N PHE A 82 14.67 -3.29 -1.92
CA PHE A 82 13.69 -2.22 -2.15
C PHE A 82 14.27 -0.85 -1.85
N GLY A 83 15.08 -0.72 -0.80
CA GLY A 83 15.81 0.50 -0.49
C GLY A 83 16.64 0.96 -1.67
N TRP A 84 17.39 0.07 -2.28
CA TRP A 84 18.22 0.38 -3.42
C TRP A 84 17.40 0.72 -4.69
N VAL A 85 16.39 -0.08 -5.02
CA VAL A 85 15.53 0.10 -6.21
C VAL A 85 14.70 1.38 -6.14
N PHE A 86 14.10 1.68 -4.98
CA PHE A 86 13.22 2.83 -4.79
C PHE A 86 13.92 4.09 -4.26
N LYS A 87 15.24 4.01 -3.97
CA LYS A 87 16.02 5.17 -3.54
C LYS A 87 15.89 6.39 -4.45
N PRO A 88 16.02 6.25 -5.79
CA PRO A 88 15.87 7.39 -6.69
C PRO A 88 14.46 8.00 -6.63
N LEU A 89 13.43 7.16 -6.49
CA LEU A 89 12.05 7.63 -6.37
C LEU A 89 11.82 8.39 -5.06
N ALA A 90 12.36 7.88 -3.95
CA ALA A 90 12.31 8.55 -2.65
C ALA A 90 12.99 9.92 -2.69
N TYR A 91 14.15 10.01 -3.35
CA TYR A 91 14.84 11.27 -3.56
C TYR A 91 14.00 12.26 -4.39
N LEU A 92 13.38 11.80 -5.48
CA LEU A 92 12.54 12.64 -6.34
C LEU A 92 11.32 13.23 -5.65
N ILE A 93 10.77 12.56 -4.63
CA ILE A 93 9.65 13.08 -3.83
C ILE A 93 10.07 13.98 -2.68
N GLY A 94 11.38 14.29 -2.56
CA GLY A 94 11.89 15.30 -1.65
C GLY A 94 12.60 14.77 -0.40
N VAL A 95 12.88 13.47 -0.29
CA VAL A 95 13.72 12.89 0.76
C VAL A 95 15.19 13.20 0.47
N SER A 96 16.01 13.46 1.50
CA SER A 96 17.46 13.62 1.31
C SER A 96 18.09 12.34 0.74
N TRP A 97 19.22 12.48 0.04
CA TRP A 97 19.86 11.29 -0.56
C TRP A 97 20.31 10.27 0.48
N GLU A 98 20.73 10.74 1.65
CA GLU A 98 21.19 9.93 2.78
C GLU A 98 20.06 9.06 3.35
N GLU A 99 18.86 9.64 3.45
CA GLU A 99 17.68 8.97 4.02
C GLU A 99 16.83 8.24 2.97
N SER A 100 17.09 8.48 1.67
CA SER A 100 16.29 7.95 0.56
C SER A 100 16.25 6.42 0.50
N ALA A 101 17.29 5.73 0.99
CA ALA A 101 17.29 4.27 1.04
C ALA A 101 16.23 3.75 2.02
N VAL A 102 16.11 4.38 3.19
CA VAL A 102 15.09 4.01 4.21
C VAL A 102 13.69 4.29 3.67
N ALA A 103 13.46 5.47 3.09
CA ALA A 103 12.17 5.80 2.49
C ALA A 103 11.83 4.85 1.32
N GLY A 104 12.82 4.49 0.51
CA GLY A 104 12.68 3.51 -0.57
C GLY A 104 12.27 2.12 -0.08
N GLN A 105 12.82 1.66 1.06
CA GLN A 105 12.40 0.41 1.71
C GLN A 105 10.90 0.43 2.03
N MET A 106 10.42 1.53 2.64
CA MET A 106 9.02 1.66 3.03
C MET A 106 8.10 1.67 1.80
N ILE A 107 8.46 2.43 0.78
CA ILE A 107 7.70 2.49 -0.48
C ILE A 107 7.66 1.12 -1.15
N GLY A 108 8.78 0.42 -1.20
CA GLY A 108 8.86 -0.92 -1.79
C GLY A 108 8.04 -1.95 -1.03
N LEU A 109 8.14 -1.99 0.30
CA LEU A 109 7.33 -2.89 1.14
C LEU A 109 5.84 -2.62 0.98
N LYS A 110 5.45 -1.34 0.96
CA LYS A 110 4.05 -0.97 0.72
C LYS A 110 3.56 -1.50 -0.63
N LEU A 111 4.31 -1.28 -1.70
CA LEU A 111 3.90 -1.70 -3.05
C LEU A 111 3.83 -3.22 -3.19
N ALA A 112 4.87 -3.91 -2.71
CA ALA A 112 4.98 -5.36 -2.86
C ALA A 112 4.02 -6.13 -1.96
N VAL A 113 3.79 -5.63 -0.75
CA VAL A 113 2.96 -6.28 0.27
C VAL A 113 1.73 -5.44 0.57
N ASN A 114 1.85 -4.50 1.53
CA ASN A 114 0.84 -3.52 1.89
C ASN A 114 1.43 -2.44 2.81
N GLU A 115 0.63 -1.40 3.07
CA GLU A 115 1.00 -0.28 3.94
C GLU A 115 1.21 -0.70 5.40
N PHE A 116 0.50 -1.69 5.91
CA PHE A 116 0.65 -2.16 7.28
C PHE A 116 2.06 -2.68 7.55
N VAL A 117 2.59 -3.51 6.65
CA VAL A 117 3.97 -4.00 6.72
C VAL A 117 4.97 -2.84 6.58
N GLY A 118 4.69 -1.88 5.70
CA GLY A 118 5.47 -0.66 5.58
C GLY A 118 5.54 0.12 6.90
N TYR A 119 4.40 0.33 7.57
CA TYR A 119 4.34 1.02 8.87
C TYR A 119 5.01 0.23 9.99
N LEU A 120 4.88 -1.09 10.03
CA LEU A 120 5.59 -1.92 11.01
C LEU A 120 7.12 -1.75 10.89
N GLU A 121 7.63 -1.73 9.68
CA GLU A 121 9.06 -1.49 9.44
C GLU A 121 9.44 -0.05 9.79
N PHE A 122 8.63 0.94 9.39
CA PHE A 122 8.84 2.35 9.70
C PHE A 122 8.85 2.64 11.21
N ALA A 123 8.02 1.94 11.99
CA ALA A 123 7.97 2.11 13.44
C ALA A 123 9.32 1.89 14.12
N LYS A 124 10.21 1.09 13.56
CA LYS A 124 11.57 0.89 14.07
C LYS A 124 12.43 2.15 14.02
N TYR A 125 12.18 3.02 13.03
CA TYR A 125 12.89 4.30 12.84
C TYR A 125 12.28 5.44 13.66
N LEU A 126 11.15 5.22 14.33
CA LEU A 126 10.52 6.19 15.23
C LEU A 126 10.88 5.98 16.69
N GLN A 127 11.62 4.92 17.01
CA GLN A 127 12.07 4.62 18.39
C GLN A 127 13.19 5.59 18.81
N PRO A 128 13.28 5.93 20.10
CA PRO A 128 14.34 6.82 20.62
C PRO A 128 15.76 6.26 20.43
N ASP A 129 15.89 4.95 20.33
CA ASP A 129 17.14 4.20 20.16
C ASP A 129 17.36 3.71 18.71
N ALA A 130 16.63 4.28 17.75
CA ALA A 130 16.76 3.92 16.34
C ALA A 130 18.20 4.13 15.85
N ALA A 131 18.75 3.13 15.15
CA ALA A 131 20.12 3.18 14.61
C ALA A 131 20.29 4.30 13.55
N VAL A 132 19.20 4.71 12.91
CA VAL A 132 19.16 5.81 11.94
C VAL A 132 18.07 6.79 12.39
N VAL A 133 18.46 8.03 12.64
CA VAL A 133 17.53 9.11 12.98
C VAL A 133 17.11 9.80 11.68
N LEU A 134 15.82 9.78 11.40
CA LEU A 134 15.23 10.43 10.23
C LEU A 134 14.84 11.87 10.56
N SER A 135 15.00 12.78 9.60
CA SER A 135 14.49 14.14 9.67
C SER A 135 12.94 14.14 9.75
N GLU A 136 12.36 15.17 10.37
CA GLU A 136 10.90 15.33 10.47
C GLU A 136 10.24 15.40 9.08
N LYS A 137 10.92 16.03 8.12
CA LYS A 137 10.50 16.06 6.71
C LYS A 137 10.39 14.65 6.15
N THR A 138 11.41 13.83 6.32
CA THR A 138 11.42 12.45 5.81
C THR A 138 10.39 11.59 6.51
N LYS A 139 10.21 11.72 7.82
CA LYS A 139 9.14 11.03 8.57
C LYS A 139 7.76 11.37 8.01
N ALA A 140 7.50 12.65 7.73
CA ALA A 140 6.24 13.06 7.13
C ALA A 140 6.07 12.51 5.71
N ILE A 141 7.10 12.61 4.86
CA ILE A 141 7.04 12.07 3.49
C ILE A 141 6.74 10.57 3.52
N ILE A 142 7.42 9.79 4.35
CA ILE A 142 7.17 8.35 4.51
C ILE A 142 5.73 8.11 4.97
N THR A 143 5.27 8.83 5.99
CA THR A 143 3.91 8.69 6.54
C THR A 143 2.86 8.89 5.44
N PHE A 144 2.95 9.96 4.65
CA PHE A 144 2.00 10.22 3.57
C PHE A 144 2.18 9.25 2.39
N ALA A 145 3.41 8.83 2.08
CA ALA A 145 3.65 7.84 1.03
C ALA A 145 3.03 6.47 1.38
N LEU A 146 3.01 6.10 2.66
CA LEU A 146 2.38 4.86 3.14
C LEU A 146 0.85 4.97 3.27
N CYS A 147 0.30 6.17 3.45
CA CYS A 147 -1.11 6.43 3.80
C CYS A 147 -2.09 6.11 2.66
N GLY A 148 -1.97 5.02 1.96
CA GLY A 148 -2.92 4.70 0.91
C GLY A 148 -2.88 3.25 0.50
N PHE A 149 -4.02 2.71 0.11
CA PHE A 149 -4.28 1.30 -0.14
C PHE A 149 -3.80 0.84 -1.54
N ALA A 150 -2.76 1.46 -2.09
CA ALA A 150 -2.22 1.17 -3.41
C ALA A 150 -1.06 0.16 -3.31
N ASN A 151 -1.37 -1.12 -3.39
CA ASN A 151 -0.43 -2.24 -3.32
C ASN A 151 -0.95 -3.46 -4.12
N PHE A 152 -0.11 -4.47 -4.33
CA PHE A 152 -0.51 -5.66 -5.08
C PHE A 152 -1.58 -6.49 -4.36
N SER A 153 -1.56 -6.55 -3.02
CA SER A 153 -2.56 -7.32 -2.27
C SER A 153 -3.96 -6.70 -2.38
N SER A 154 -4.07 -5.37 -2.51
CA SER A 154 -5.35 -4.70 -2.66
C SER A 154 -6.07 -5.06 -3.97
N ILE A 155 -5.36 -5.48 -5.01
CA ILE A 155 -6.00 -5.98 -6.25
C ILE A 155 -6.83 -7.23 -5.91
N ALA A 156 -6.27 -8.18 -5.17
CA ALA A 156 -6.99 -9.39 -4.77
C ALA A 156 -8.18 -9.08 -3.85
N ILE A 157 -8.01 -8.14 -2.90
CA ILE A 157 -9.08 -7.69 -2.01
C ILE A 157 -10.22 -7.05 -2.80
N LEU A 158 -9.91 -6.20 -3.79
CA LEU A 158 -10.92 -5.57 -4.64
C LEU A 158 -11.63 -6.58 -5.55
N ILE A 159 -10.92 -7.57 -6.09
CA ILE A 159 -11.53 -8.66 -6.86
C ILE A 159 -12.51 -9.45 -5.98
N GLY A 160 -12.15 -9.70 -4.71
CA GLY A 160 -13.03 -10.37 -3.74
C GLY A 160 -14.24 -9.52 -3.36
N GLY A 161 -14.00 -8.26 -2.96
CA GLY A 161 -15.04 -7.34 -2.49
C GLY A 161 -16.01 -6.90 -3.59
N ILE A 162 -15.48 -6.24 -4.63
CA ILE A 162 -16.30 -5.77 -5.78
C ILE A 162 -16.86 -6.96 -6.55
N GLY A 163 -16.09 -8.06 -6.65
CA GLY A 163 -16.55 -9.27 -7.31
C GLY A 163 -17.69 -9.99 -6.58
N GLY A 164 -17.84 -9.77 -5.27
CA GLY A 164 -19.01 -10.22 -4.50
C GLY A 164 -20.25 -9.38 -4.80
N MET A 165 -20.09 -8.05 -4.87
CA MET A 165 -21.19 -7.11 -5.16
C MET A 165 -21.57 -7.05 -6.65
N ALA A 166 -20.61 -7.25 -7.55
CA ALA A 166 -20.80 -7.20 -9.01
C ALA A 166 -20.03 -8.33 -9.70
N PRO A 167 -20.52 -9.58 -9.65
CA PRO A 167 -19.81 -10.76 -10.17
C PRO A 167 -19.41 -10.62 -11.65
N ASN A 168 -20.25 -9.99 -12.46
CA ASN A 168 -20.04 -9.78 -13.89
C ASN A 168 -18.89 -8.78 -14.20
N ARG A 169 -18.43 -8.01 -13.20
CA ARG A 169 -17.37 -7.00 -13.35
C ARG A 169 -16.02 -7.44 -12.76
N ARG A 170 -15.90 -8.67 -12.25
CA ARG A 170 -14.64 -9.20 -11.68
C ARG A 170 -13.48 -9.14 -12.67
N GLY A 171 -13.74 -9.45 -13.94
CA GLY A 171 -12.75 -9.38 -15.01
C GLY A 171 -12.23 -7.97 -15.25
N ASP A 172 -13.09 -6.96 -15.17
CA ASP A 172 -12.70 -5.54 -15.30
C ASP A 172 -11.81 -5.10 -14.13
N VAL A 173 -12.16 -5.48 -12.90
CA VAL A 173 -11.36 -5.19 -11.71
C VAL A 173 -9.96 -5.80 -11.85
N ALA A 174 -9.86 -7.07 -12.26
CA ALA A 174 -8.58 -7.73 -12.48
C ALA A 174 -7.75 -7.04 -13.57
N ARG A 175 -8.37 -6.68 -14.70
CA ARG A 175 -7.72 -6.01 -15.84
C ARG A 175 -7.22 -4.62 -15.51
N LEU A 176 -7.96 -3.87 -14.69
CA LEU A 176 -7.62 -2.50 -14.32
C LEU A 176 -6.76 -2.42 -13.06
N GLY A 177 -6.61 -3.50 -12.31
CA GLY A 177 -5.96 -3.53 -10.99
C GLY A 177 -4.57 -2.90 -10.98
N LEU A 178 -3.69 -3.28 -11.91
CA LEU A 178 -2.34 -2.69 -12.00
C LEU A 178 -2.36 -1.19 -12.30
N LYS A 179 -3.27 -0.73 -13.19
CA LYS A 179 -3.42 0.69 -13.48
C LYS A 179 -3.95 1.46 -12.28
N ALA A 180 -4.86 0.85 -11.52
CA ALA A 180 -5.40 1.42 -10.29
C ALA A 180 -4.31 1.54 -9.21
N VAL A 181 -3.48 0.51 -9.03
CA VAL A 181 -2.33 0.55 -8.11
C VAL A 181 -1.35 1.65 -8.52
N LEU A 182 -1.01 1.76 -9.80
CA LEU A 182 -0.14 2.82 -10.30
C LEU A 182 -0.73 4.21 -10.06
N ALA A 183 -2.01 4.41 -10.39
CA ALA A 183 -2.70 5.69 -10.17
C ALA A 183 -2.75 6.08 -8.69
N GLY A 184 -3.07 5.13 -7.82
CA GLY A 184 -3.11 5.33 -6.37
C GLY A 184 -1.72 5.60 -5.79
N THR A 185 -0.69 4.90 -6.26
CA THR A 185 0.70 5.15 -5.87
C THR A 185 1.13 6.56 -6.23
N LEU A 186 0.90 7.00 -7.46
CA LEU A 186 1.23 8.36 -7.90
C LEU A 186 0.49 9.42 -7.08
N ALA A 187 -0.79 9.18 -6.73
CA ALA A 187 -1.55 10.08 -5.87
C ALA A 187 -0.95 10.18 -4.46
N ASN A 188 -0.55 9.04 -3.85
CA ASN A 188 0.07 9.02 -2.54
C ASN A 188 1.45 9.69 -2.55
N LEU A 189 2.27 9.42 -3.56
CA LEU A 189 3.60 10.06 -3.68
C LEU A 189 3.48 11.57 -3.90
N MET A 190 2.47 12.04 -4.65
CA MET A 190 2.20 13.46 -4.78
C MET A 190 1.80 14.09 -3.43
N SER A 191 0.92 13.44 -2.67
CA SER A 191 0.57 13.90 -1.32
C SER A 191 1.78 13.94 -0.39
N ALA A 192 2.66 12.94 -0.46
CA ALA A 192 3.90 12.89 0.30
C ALA A 192 4.85 14.04 -0.08
N THR A 193 5.00 14.32 -1.38
CA THR A 193 5.81 15.44 -1.88
C THR A 193 5.29 16.78 -1.36
N ILE A 194 3.97 17.00 -1.42
CA ILE A 194 3.32 18.21 -0.92
C ILE A 194 3.53 18.35 0.59
N ALA A 195 3.36 17.28 1.36
CA ALA A 195 3.58 17.29 2.81
C ALA A 195 5.04 17.66 3.16
N GLY A 196 6.01 17.05 2.45
CA GLY A 196 7.43 17.36 2.61
C GLY A 196 7.76 18.82 2.28
N LEU A 197 7.16 19.37 1.23
CA LEU A 197 7.33 20.77 0.84
C LEU A 197 6.79 21.72 1.92
N PHE A 198 5.59 21.46 2.46
CA PHE A 198 5.01 22.31 3.51
C PHE A 198 5.81 22.27 4.80
N ILE A 199 6.36 21.12 5.18
CA ILE A 199 7.23 21.03 6.37
C ILE A 199 8.50 21.87 6.16
N GLU A 200 9.12 21.78 4.99
CA GLU A 200 10.30 22.59 4.69
C GLU A 200 10.01 24.08 4.71
N LEU A 201 8.90 24.51 4.12
CA LEU A 201 8.47 25.90 4.10
C LEU A 201 8.07 26.42 5.50
N SER A 202 7.58 25.56 6.39
CA SER A 202 7.20 25.94 7.76
C SER A 202 8.39 26.14 8.70
N GLY A 203 9.61 25.83 8.26
CA GLY A 203 10.82 25.94 9.08
C GLY A 203 10.91 24.91 10.23
N VAL A 204 10.02 23.92 10.27
CA VAL A 204 10.03 22.83 11.28
C VAL A 204 11.11 21.80 10.99
N ALA A 205 11.79 21.90 9.86
CA ALA A 205 12.86 21.00 9.44
C ALA A 205 14.21 21.41 10.06
N MET A 206 14.31 21.41 11.39
CA MET A 206 15.59 21.44 12.08
C MET A 206 15.72 20.24 13.01
#